data_a0e01eeeebc44b8a2b0be93fb5da17f3
#
_entry.id   a0e01eeeebc44b8a2b0be93fb5da17f3
#
_cell.length_a   1.000
_cell.length_b   1.000
_cell.length_c   1.000
_cell.angle_alpha   90.00
_cell.angle_beta   90.00
_cell.angle_gamma   90.00
#
_symmetry.space_group_name_H-M   'P 1'
#
loop_
_entity.id
_entity.type
_entity.pdbx_description
1 polymer ?
#
loop_
_entity_poly.entity_id
_entity_poly.type
_entity_poly.pdbx_seq_one_letter_code
_entity_poly.pdbx_strand_id
1 'polypeptide(L)'
;VIGGGPCTYNPEPLADFFDIFYIGEGETVYDELFDLYEAHQAAGYDREKFLRAAAKIPGLYVPAFYEVTYKEDGTIASFTPKYEDVPTTIKRQVVEAMSETTYPEKPIVPFIKIVQDRVVLEIMRGCIRGCRFCQAGMLYRPLRERDLSMLKEYALAMLKNTGHEEISLSSLSSSDYTHLEELLTFLIDNFKSQGVNISLPSLRIDAFSLDVMNKVQDIKKSSLTFAPEAGSQRMRNVINKGLTEEDILHGAGLAFDGGWQKVKLYFMLGLPGETIEDMQAIPELANNIAKRYYEIPKNQRNGKCQITISTSFFVPKPFTPFQWYPMCTKDDFLGRAKIVNEAVKAQLNRKSMKYNWHEADVTLIEGVLARGDRRLS
;
A
#
# COMPACT_ATOMS: atom_id res chain seq x y z
N VAL A 1 23.29 -2.24 13.45
CA VAL A 1 22.19 -2.58 12.53
C VAL A 1 21.22 -1.41 12.46
N ILE A 2 20.83 -0.99 11.25
CA ILE A 2 19.91 0.14 11.02
C ILE A 2 18.64 -0.38 10.37
N GLY A 3 17.48 0.03 10.90
CA GLY A 3 16.16 -0.25 10.36
C GLY A 3 15.50 0.99 9.73
N GLY A 4 14.79 0.81 8.62
CA GLY A 4 14.06 1.87 7.93
C GLY A 4 12.80 1.34 7.26
N GLY A 5 12.05 2.23 6.60
CA GLY A 5 10.84 1.88 5.85
C GLY A 5 9.55 1.95 6.69
N PRO A 6 8.40 1.51 6.13
CA PRO A 6 7.08 1.76 6.74
C PRO A 6 6.87 1.07 8.09
N CYS A 7 7.57 -0.02 8.39
CA CYS A 7 7.41 -0.72 9.65
C CYS A 7 8.03 0.02 10.84
N THR A 8 8.94 0.96 10.61
CA THR A 8 9.62 1.71 11.67
C THR A 8 8.75 2.78 12.35
N TYR A 9 7.53 2.99 11.90
CA TYR A 9 6.57 3.83 12.62
C TYR A 9 6.08 3.21 13.94
N ASN A 10 6.25 1.90 14.13
CA ASN A 10 6.25 1.24 15.43
C ASN A 10 7.49 0.34 15.52
N PRO A 11 8.67 0.89 15.89
CA PRO A 11 9.92 0.14 15.92
C PRO A 11 10.06 -0.75 17.15
N GLU A 12 9.25 -0.52 18.18
CA GLU A 12 9.40 -1.11 19.51
C GLU A 12 9.42 -2.64 19.54
N PRO A 13 8.60 -3.38 18.75
CA PRO A 13 8.70 -4.84 18.70
C PRO A 13 10.05 -5.40 18.25
N LEU A 14 10.90 -4.56 17.69
CA LEU A 14 12.24 -4.93 17.19
C LEU A 14 13.36 -4.15 17.88
N ALA A 15 13.07 -3.52 19.02
CA ALA A 15 13.98 -2.59 19.71
C ALA A 15 15.34 -3.21 20.07
N ASP A 16 15.36 -4.48 20.47
CA ASP A 16 16.59 -5.17 20.91
C ASP A 16 17.45 -5.67 19.74
N PHE A 17 16.89 -5.74 18.52
CA PHE A 17 17.62 -6.23 17.34
C PHE A 17 18.30 -5.12 16.54
N PHE A 18 17.94 -3.85 16.76
CA PHE A 18 18.43 -2.72 15.97
C PHE A 18 19.13 -1.68 16.85
N ASP A 19 20.24 -1.15 16.34
CA ASP A 19 20.95 -0.04 16.97
C ASP A 19 20.23 1.29 16.74
N ILE A 20 19.73 1.48 15.54
CA ILE A 20 19.08 2.72 15.07
C ILE A 20 17.88 2.37 14.21
N PHE A 21 16.78 3.08 14.41
CA PHE A 21 15.70 3.16 13.43
C PHE A 21 15.66 4.56 12.82
N TYR A 22 15.50 4.60 11.52
CA TYR A 22 15.21 5.84 10.81
C TYR A 22 13.71 5.97 10.53
N ILE A 23 13.13 7.10 10.96
CA ILE A 23 11.69 7.36 10.87
C ILE A 23 11.44 8.48 9.87
N GLY A 24 11.04 8.12 8.66
CA GLY A 24 10.75 9.07 7.59
C GLY A 24 11.30 8.66 6.24
N GLU A 25 11.50 9.66 5.40
CA GLU A 25 12.02 9.55 4.04
C GLU A 25 13.53 9.74 4.04
N GLY A 26 14.26 8.74 3.56
CA GLY A 26 15.70 8.60 3.74
C GLY A 26 16.57 9.70 3.13
N GLU A 27 16.06 10.33 2.08
CA GLU A 27 16.79 11.34 1.31
C GLU A 27 17.21 12.57 2.17
N THR A 28 16.54 12.80 3.29
CA THR A 28 16.80 13.98 4.12
C THR A 28 17.95 13.81 5.12
N VAL A 29 18.48 12.58 5.33
CA VAL A 29 19.37 12.33 6.47
C VAL A 29 20.58 11.44 6.15
N TYR A 30 20.56 10.78 4.99
CA TYR A 30 21.62 9.80 4.71
C TYR A 30 23.01 10.42 4.65
N ASP A 31 23.16 11.60 4.06
CA ASP A 31 24.47 12.26 3.95
C ASP A 31 25.00 12.58 5.35
N GLU A 32 24.19 13.20 6.21
CA GLU A 32 24.60 13.53 7.59
C GLU A 32 24.96 12.28 8.41
N LEU A 33 24.19 11.19 8.27
CA LEU A 33 24.46 9.94 8.96
C LEU A 33 25.76 9.27 8.48
N PHE A 34 25.99 9.26 7.18
CA PHE A 34 27.18 8.64 6.61
C PHE A 34 28.45 9.47 6.91
N ASP A 35 28.39 10.79 6.80
CA ASP A 35 29.49 11.69 7.18
C ASP A 35 29.83 11.50 8.66
N LEU A 36 28.83 11.41 9.53
CA LEU A 36 29.02 11.12 10.95
C LEU A 36 29.72 9.78 11.16
N TYR A 37 29.29 8.74 10.43
CA TYR A 37 29.88 7.40 10.55
C TYR A 37 31.34 7.40 10.08
N GLU A 38 31.65 8.02 8.95
CA GLU A 38 33.02 8.14 8.44
C GLU A 38 33.94 8.89 9.39
N ALA A 39 33.47 10.00 9.97
CA ALA A 39 34.22 10.76 10.97
C ALA A 39 34.55 9.92 12.20
N HIS A 40 33.58 9.13 12.69
CA HIS A 40 33.80 8.22 13.82
C HIS A 40 34.75 7.08 13.47
N GLN A 41 34.71 6.52 12.27
CA GLN A 41 35.63 5.52 11.79
C GLN A 41 37.09 6.07 11.77
N ALA A 42 37.29 7.27 11.25
CA ALA A 42 38.60 7.92 11.18
C ALA A 42 39.17 8.25 12.56
N ALA A 43 38.33 8.51 13.55
CA ALA A 43 38.74 8.83 14.94
C ALA A 43 38.92 7.62 15.84
N GLY A 44 38.82 6.38 15.33
CA GLY A 44 38.84 5.14 16.11
C GLY A 44 37.46 4.85 16.71
N TYR A 45 36.64 4.18 15.92
CA TYR A 45 35.21 3.93 16.14
C TYR A 45 34.88 3.45 17.55
N ASP A 46 34.04 4.20 18.25
CA ASP A 46 33.40 3.88 19.51
C ASP A 46 31.87 3.85 19.30
N ARG A 47 31.27 2.68 19.45
CA ARG A 47 29.83 2.47 19.15
C ARG A 47 28.95 3.37 20.02
N GLU A 48 29.21 3.52 21.30
CA GLU A 48 28.39 4.32 22.19
C GLU A 48 28.44 5.81 21.83
N LYS A 49 29.65 6.33 21.58
CA LYS A 49 29.81 7.72 21.12
C LYS A 49 29.17 7.98 19.80
N PHE A 50 29.28 7.05 18.86
CA PHE A 50 28.60 7.15 17.56
C PHE A 50 27.08 7.18 17.74
N LEU A 51 26.50 6.25 18.51
CA LEU A 51 25.05 6.19 18.74
C LEU A 51 24.54 7.45 19.46
N ARG A 52 25.32 8.00 20.41
CA ARG A 52 24.99 9.27 21.08
C ARG A 52 24.98 10.46 20.14
N ALA A 53 25.92 10.51 19.21
CA ALA A 53 25.93 11.54 18.16
C ALA A 53 24.77 11.34 17.17
N ALA A 54 24.56 10.12 16.71
CA ALA A 54 23.47 9.78 15.78
C ALA A 54 22.08 10.07 16.35
N ALA A 55 21.86 9.87 17.65
CA ALA A 55 20.58 10.16 18.31
C ALA A 55 20.17 11.65 18.23
N LYS A 56 21.07 12.56 17.88
CA LYS A 56 20.82 14.00 17.70
C LYS A 56 20.36 14.34 16.30
N ILE A 57 20.60 13.44 15.34
CA ILE A 57 20.16 13.63 13.95
C ILE A 57 18.64 13.45 13.88
N PRO A 58 17.88 14.40 13.28
CA PRO A 58 16.44 14.32 13.18
C PRO A 58 15.98 13.02 12.49
N GLY A 59 14.96 12.36 13.05
CA GLY A 59 14.41 11.11 12.51
C GLY A 59 15.14 9.84 12.94
N LEU A 60 16.30 9.92 13.60
CA LEU A 60 16.96 8.75 14.12
C LEU A 60 16.49 8.43 15.55
N TYR A 61 16.07 7.20 15.73
CA TYR A 61 15.65 6.64 17.00
C TYR A 61 16.63 5.54 17.43
N VAL A 62 17.26 5.70 18.59
CA VAL A 62 18.17 4.73 19.19
C VAL A 62 17.47 4.06 20.37
N PRO A 63 16.86 2.87 20.22
CA PRO A 63 16.01 2.25 21.25
C PRO A 63 16.68 2.07 22.61
N ALA A 64 17.97 1.74 22.61
CA ALA A 64 18.76 1.53 23.82
C ALA A 64 18.83 2.77 24.74
N PHE A 65 18.58 3.95 24.23
CA PHE A 65 18.63 5.20 24.98
C PHE A 65 17.30 5.62 25.62
N TYR A 66 16.28 4.75 25.54
CA TYR A 66 14.99 5.01 26.16
C TYR A 66 14.65 3.94 27.18
N GLU A 67 14.05 4.38 28.29
CA GLU A 67 13.48 3.53 29.31
C GLU A 67 11.97 3.51 29.21
N VAL A 68 11.40 2.32 29.25
CA VAL A 68 9.95 2.12 29.23
C VAL A 68 9.54 1.42 30.50
N THR A 69 8.59 2.01 31.23
CA THR A 69 7.99 1.40 32.41
C THR A 69 6.53 1.06 32.15
N TYR A 70 6.01 0.06 32.87
CA TYR A 70 4.67 -0.46 32.66
C TYR A 70 3.89 -0.39 33.96
N LYS A 71 2.57 -0.18 33.84
CA LYS A 71 1.59 -0.27 34.93
C LYS A 71 1.27 -1.76 35.22
N GLU A 72 0.56 -2.00 36.31
CA GLU A 72 0.09 -3.33 36.69
C GLU A 72 -0.82 -3.98 35.62
N ASP A 73 -1.61 -3.17 34.91
CA ASP A 73 -2.47 -3.62 33.79
C ASP A 73 -1.70 -3.89 32.48
N GLY A 74 -0.37 -3.73 32.49
CA GLY A 74 0.50 -3.95 31.34
C GLY A 74 0.55 -2.79 30.34
N THR A 75 -0.17 -1.69 30.56
CA THR A 75 -0.06 -0.48 29.72
C THR A 75 1.23 0.29 30.03
N ILE A 76 1.73 1.06 29.06
CA ILE A 76 2.93 1.88 29.23
C ILE A 76 2.63 2.97 30.28
N ALA A 77 3.45 3.03 31.34
CA ALA A 77 3.41 4.06 32.35
C ALA A 77 4.26 5.27 31.95
N SER A 78 5.49 5.04 31.46
CA SER A 78 6.37 6.09 30.96
C SER A 78 7.24 5.57 29.80
N PHE A 79 7.64 6.51 28.95
CA PHE A 79 8.57 6.31 27.86
C PHE A 79 9.49 7.52 27.82
N THR A 80 10.71 7.40 28.37
CA THR A 80 11.58 8.55 28.63
C THR A 80 13.02 8.27 28.14
N PRO A 81 13.72 9.31 27.63
CA PRO A 81 15.13 9.17 27.33
C PRO A 81 15.95 8.99 28.62
N LYS A 82 16.98 8.16 28.57
CA LYS A 82 17.93 7.92 29.66
C LYS A 82 18.93 9.06 29.85
N TYR A 83 19.05 9.93 28.86
CA TYR A 83 20.03 11.00 28.82
C TYR A 83 19.39 12.31 28.43
N GLU A 84 19.84 13.43 29.01
CA GLU A 84 19.29 14.76 28.79
C GLU A 84 19.43 15.26 27.34
N ASP A 85 20.48 14.83 26.64
CA ASP A 85 20.80 15.24 25.27
C ASP A 85 20.15 14.32 24.20
N VAL A 86 19.34 13.34 24.60
CA VAL A 86 18.55 12.49 23.71
C VAL A 86 17.14 13.04 23.56
N PRO A 87 16.59 13.18 22.34
CA PRO A 87 15.28 13.75 22.11
C PRO A 87 14.16 12.97 22.80
N THR A 88 13.21 13.65 23.42
CA THR A 88 12.00 13.05 24.01
C THR A 88 11.01 12.59 22.94
N THR A 89 11.09 13.15 21.73
CA THR A 89 10.20 12.86 20.60
C THR A 89 11.01 12.80 19.33
N ILE A 90 10.81 11.72 18.59
CA ILE A 90 11.43 11.56 17.26
C ILE A 90 10.49 12.12 16.21
N LYS A 91 10.92 13.18 15.53
CA LYS A 91 10.15 13.83 14.47
C LYS A 91 10.37 13.10 13.15
N ARG A 92 9.29 12.61 12.56
CA ARG A 92 9.32 12.00 11.23
C ARG A 92 9.89 12.98 10.20
N GLN A 93 10.82 12.51 9.37
CA GLN A 93 11.39 13.29 8.28
C GLN A 93 10.57 13.13 7.00
N VAL A 94 10.40 14.20 6.28
CA VAL A 94 9.59 14.28 5.05
C VAL A 94 10.33 15.14 4.03
N VAL A 95 10.45 14.63 2.81
CA VAL A 95 10.91 15.42 1.66
C VAL A 95 9.81 16.38 1.25
N GLU A 96 10.08 17.67 1.22
CA GLU A 96 9.07 18.68 0.86
C GLU A 96 8.81 18.72 -0.64
N ALA A 97 9.86 18.72 -1.46
CA ALA A 97 9.78 18.76 -2.91
C ALA A 97 10.38 17.49 -3.54
N MET A 98 9.57 16.74 -4.28
CA MET A 98 10.03 15.52 -4.93
C MET A 98 10.98 15.77 -6.10
N SER A 99 11.00 16.99 -6.64
CA SER A 99 11.97 17.44 -7.65
C SER A 99 13.40 17.55 -7.11
N GLU A 100 13.57 17.71 -5.80
CA GLU A 100 14.88 17.84 -5.16
C GLU A 100 15.46 16.47 -4.74
N THR A 101 14.72 15.37 -4.95
CA THR A 101 15.18 14.04 -4.57
C THR A 101 15.97 13.38 -5.69
N THR A 102 17.08 12.76 -5.32
CA THR A 102 17.81 11.89 -6.24
C THR A 102 16.97 10.67 -6.63
N TYR A 103 16.89 10.41 -7.92
CA TYR A 103 16.23 9.20 -8.44
C TYR A 103 17.22 8.43 -9.32
N PRO A 104 17.40 7.12 -9.16
CA PRO A 104 18.43 6.37 -9.87
C PRO A 104 18.06 6.21 -11.35
N GLU A 105 18.76 6.91 -12.23
CA GLU A 105 18.62 6.75 -13.69
C GLU A 105 19.28 5.47 -14.22
N LYS A 106 20.22 4.92 -13.47
CA LYS A 106 20.94 3.67 -13.78
C LYS A 106 20.77 2.67 -12.63
N PRO A 107 19.55 2.16 -12.39
CA PRO A 107 19.34 1.17 -11.34
C PRO A 107 20.17 -0.08 -11.61
N ILE A 108 20.64 -0.71 -10.53
CA ILE A 108 21.38 -1.97 -10.62
C ILE A 108 20.41 -3.07 -11.06
N VAL A 109 20.71 -3.69 -12.20
CA VAL A 109 19.94 -4.84 -12.70
C VAL A 109 20.49 -6.12 -12.07
N PRO A 110 19.70 -6.89 -11.32
CA PRO A 110 20.15 -8.14 -10.71
C PRO A 110 20.49 -9.18 -11.76
N PHE A 111 21.51 -10.00 -11.50
CA PHE A 111 21.85 -11.14 -12.37
C PHE A 111 20.80 -12.26 -12.33
N ILE A 112 20.13 -12.43 -11.20
CA ILE A 112 19.04 -13.40 -11.02
C ILE A 112 17.69 -12.74 -11.29
N LYS A 113 16.71 -13.51 -11.76
CA LYS A 113 15.33 -13.03 -11.93
C LYS A 113 14.71 -12.71 -10.57
N ILE A 114 14.19 -11.50 -10.41
CA ILE A 114 13.50 -11.01 -9.23
C ILE A 114 12.01 -10.84 -9.48
N VAL A 115 11.22 -10.69 -8.39
CA VAL A 115 9.76 -10.53 -8.47
C VAL A 115 9.36 -9.22 -9.16
N GLN A 116 10.12 -8.14 -8.94
CA GLN A 116 9.87 -6.80 -9.50
C GLN A 116 10.88 -6.46 -10.60
N ASP A 117 10.97 -7.30 -11.62
CA ASP A 117 11.91 -7.20 -12.75
C ASP A 117 11.40 -6.18 -13.78
N ARG A 118 11.39 -4.90 -13.40
CA ARG A 118 10.84 -3.79 -14.19
C ARG A 118 11.38 -2.43 -13.75
N VAL A 119 11.24 -1.43 -14.63
CA VAL A 119 11.41 -0.03 -14.24
C VAL A 119 10.22 0.40 -13.40
N VAL A 120 10.48 1.07 -12.28
CA VAL A 120 9.45 1.66 -11.44
C VAL A 120 9.62 3.18 -11.44
N LEU A 121 8.57 3.91 -11.81
CA LEU A 121 8.50 5.37 -11.67
C LEU A 121 7.61 5.71 -10.48
N GLU A 122 8.19 6.29 -9.45
CA GLU A 122 7.45 6.86 -8.33
C GLU A 122 6.88 8.21 -8.75
N ILE A 123 5.59 8.23 -9.11
CA ILE A 123 4.92 9.42 -9.65
C ILE A 123 4.47 10.39 -8.57
N MET A 124 4.16 9.88 -7.37
CA MET A 124 3.79 10.70 -6.21
C MET A 124 3.93 9.94 -4.90
N ARG A 125 4.07 10.68 -3.80
CA ARG A 125 4.01 10.19 -2.42
C ARG A 125 2.79 10.75 -1.71
N GLY A 126 2.24 9.96 -0.79
CA GLY A 126 1.03 10.31 -0.05
C GLY A 126 -0.26 9.93 -0.78
N CYS A 127 -1.39 10.27 -0.16
CA CYS A 127 -2.72 10.02 -0.70
C CYS A 127 -3.69 11.07 -0.16
N ILE A 128 -4.52 11.65 -1.03
CA ILE A 128 -5.55 12.63 -0.66
C ILE A 128 -6.77 11.99 0.01
N ARG A 129 -6.90 10.66 -0.10
CA ARG A 129 -8.04 9.93 0.44
C ARG A 129 -7.94 9.80 1.95
N GLY A 130 -9.06 9.69 2.59
CA GLY A 130 -9.14 9.65 4.06
C GLY A 130 -9.66 8.32 4.60
N CYS A 131 -9.32 7.20 3.97
CA CYS A 131 -9.76 5.87 4.42
C CYS A 131 -9.30 5.62 5.87
N ARG A 132 -10.25 5.36 6.78
CA ARG A 132 -10.00 5.33 8.23
C ARG A 132 -9.15 4.16 8.71
N PHE A 133 -9.00 3.13 7.90
CA PHE A 133 -8.16 1.95 8.19
C PHE A 133 -6.75 2.08 7.60
N CYS A 134 -6.52 2.99 6.66
CA CYS A 134 -5.33 2.99 5.84
C CYS A 134 -4.15 3.70 6.52
N GLN A 135 -3.19 2.93 7.01
CA GLN A 135 -1.97 3.46 7.63
C GLN A 135 -1.12 4.26 6.62
N ALA A 136 -0.92 3.73 5.41
CA ALA A 136 -0.15 4.41 4.38
C ALA A 136 -0.75 5.78 4.01
N GLY A 137 -2.10 5.87 3.92
CA GLY A 137 -2.80 7.12 3.66
C GLY A 137 -2.62 8.17 4.76
N MET A 138 -2.22 7.78 5.97
CA MET A 138 -1.92 8.70 7.09
C MET A 138 -0.42 9.00 7.19
N LEU A 139 0.42 7.98 7.06
CA LEU A 139 1.86 8.11 7.27
C LEU A 139 2.57 8.89 6.15
N TYR A 140 2.12 8.80 4.91
CA TYR A 140 2.80 9.44 3.78
C TYR A 140 2.24 10.81 3.39
N ARG A 141 1.46 11.44 4.26
CA ARG A 141 1.05 12.84 4.08
C ARG A 141 2.21 13.81 4.32
N PRO A 142 2.23 14.96 3.62
CA PRO A 142 1.30 15.46 2.62
C PRO A 142 1.42 14.73 1.27
N LEU A 143 0.43 14.94 0.38
CA LEU A 143 0.54 14.53 -1.02
C LEU A 143 1.61 15.38 -1.71
N ARG A 144 2.50 14.74 -2.46
CA ARG A 144 3.52 15.39 -3.29
C ARG A 144 3.65 14.63 -4.59
N GLU A 145 3.55 15.35 -5.67
CA GLU A 145 3.67 14.82 -7.03
C GLU A 145 5.08 15.11 -7.59
N ARG A 146 5.59 14.23 -8.42
CA ARG A 146 6.81 14.47 -9.18
C ARG A 146 6.46 15.12 -10.50
N ASP A 147 7.30 16.06 -10.93
CA ASP A 147 7.10 16.80 -12.19
C ASP A 147 7.06 15.87 -13.38
N LEU A 148 6.11 16.13 -14.29
CA LEU A 148 5.90 15.33 -15.49
C LEU A 148 7.15 15.29 -16.40
N SER A 149 7.88 16.40 -16.52
CA SER A 149 9.11 16.48 -17.30
C SER A 149 10.18 15.53 -16.77
N MET A 150 10.36 15.50 -15.45
CA MET A 150 11.31 14.59 -14.80
C MET A 150 10.93 13.13 -14.99
N LEU A 151 9.64 12.80 -14.88
CA LEU A 151 9.16 11.42 -15.09
C LEU A 151 9.41 10.95 -16.51
N LYS A 152 9.25 11.83 -17.50
CA LYS A 152 9.56 11.54 -18.90
C LYS A 152 11.06 11.27 -19.11
N GLU A 153 11.91 12.08 -18.50
CA GLU A 153 13.38 11.92 -18.56
C GLU A 153 13.83 10.63 -17.88
N TYR A 154 13.32 10.34 -16.69
CA TYR A 154 13.62 9.09 -15.97
C TYR A 154 13.15 7.85 -16.73
N ALA A 155 11.97 7.87 -17.34
CA ALA A 155 11.49 6.76 -18.15
C ALA A 155 12.44 6.43 -19.31
N LEU A 156 12.87 7.45 -20.05
CA LEU A 156 13.83 7.31 -21.14
C LEU A 156 15.19 6.77 -20.65
N ALA A 157 15.74 7.39 -19.59
CA ALA A 157 17.05 7.02 -19.06
C ALA A 157 17.05 5.61 -18.47
N MET A 158 16.07 5.27 -17.64
CA MET A 158 16.02 3.98 -16.96
C MET A 158 15.78 2.81 -17.92
N LEU A 159 14.85 2.92 -18.87
CA LEU A 159 14.62 1.88 -19.86
C LEU A 159 15.84 1.66 -20.75
N LYS A 160 16.49 2.76 -21.19
CA LYS A 160 17.74 2.69 -21.98
C LYS A 160 18.88 2.02 -21.20
N ASN A 161 19.01 2.31 -19.91
CA ASN A 161 20.13 1.82 -19.09
C ASN A 161 19.92 0.39 -18.55
N THR A 162 18.67 -0.10 -18.46
CA THR A 162 18.36 -1.42 -17.89
C THR A 162 17.96 -2.46 -18.90
N GLY A 163 17.33 -2.04 -20.02
CA GLY A 163 16.77 -2.98 -21.00
C GLY A 163 15.52 -3.70 -20.52
N HIS A 164 14.86 -3.24 -19.45
CA HIS A 164 13.60 -3.84 -18.99
C HIS A 164 12.47 -3.67 -20.01
N GLU A 165 11.61 -4.69 -20.11
CA GLU A 165 10.45 -4.70 -21.00
C GLU A 165 9.13 -4.31 -20.29
N GLU A 166 9.20 -3.80 -19.07
CA GLU A 166 8.05 -3.33 -18.30
C GLU A 166 8.40 -2.06 -17.52
N ILE A 167 7.47 -1.10 -17.52
CA ILE A 167 7.51 0.10 -16.69
C ILE A 167 6.25 0.17 -15.82
N SER A 168 6.41 0.41 -14.53
CA SER A 168 5.32 0.49 -13.56
C SER A 168 5.28 1.86 -12.91
N LEU A 169 4.09 2.46 -12.81
CA LEU A 169 3.89 3.73 -12.10
C LEU A 169 3.59 3.42 -10.62
N SER A 170 4.46 3.90 -9.73
CA SER A 170 4.32 3.65 -8.29
C SER A 170 3.67 4.83 -7.57
N SER A 171 2.58 4.55 -6.85
CA SER A 171 1.91 5.49 -5.94
C SER A 171 0.91 4.75 -5.05
N LEU A 172 0.33 5.46 -4.08
CA LEU A 172 -0.80 4.96 -3.28
C LEU A 172 -2.15 5.07 -4.01
N SER A 173 -2.24 5.91 -5.06
CA SER A 173 -3.45 6.09 -5.87
C SER A 173 -3.07 6.72 -7.21
N SER A 174 -2.67 5.89 -8.17
CA SER A 174 -2.17 6.37 -9.48
C SER A 174 -3.20 7.22 -10.24
N SER A 175 -4.48 6.94 -10.05
CA SER A 175 -5.57 7.71 -10.65
C SER A 175 -5.68 9.16 -10.16
N ASP A 176 -5.07 9.47 -9.01
CA ASP A 176 -5.12 10.82 -8.42
C ASP A 176 -3.92 11.69 -8.85
N TYR A 177 -3.01 11.16 -9.69
CA TYR A 177 -1.89 11.94 -10.24
C TYR A 177 -2.39 12.91 -11.31
N THR A 178 -2.07 14.21 -11.15
CA THR A 178 -2.62 15.31 -11.96
C THR A 178 -2.35 15.14 -13.45
N HIS A 179 -1.18 14.63 -13.85
CA HIS A 179 -0.75 14.50 -15.25
C HIS A 179 -0.74 13.05 -15.74
N LEU A 180 -1.61 12.18 -15.22
CA LEU A 180 -1.62 10.76 -15.55
C LEU A 180 -1.80 10.51 -17.06
N GLU A 181 -2.77 11.17 -17.69
CA GLU A 181 -3.07 10.98 -19.12
C GLU A 181 -1.91 11.41 -20.03
N GLU A 182 -1.27 12.55 -19.71
CA GLU A 182 -0.11 13.03 -20.47
C GLU A 182 1.09 12.10 -20.32
N LEU A 183 1.34 11.61 -19.10
CA LEU A 183 2.41 10.64 -18.84
C LEU A 183 2.17 9.35 -19.61
N LEU A 184 0.95 8.80 -19.55
CA LEU A 184 0.60 7.57 -20.25
C LEU A 184 0.71 7.70 -21.76
N THR A 185 0.24 8.82 -22.33
CA THR A 185 0.36 9.10 -23.76
C THR A 185 1.85 9.11 -24.15
N PHE A 186 2.68 9.81 -23.39
CA PHE A 186 4.12 9.85 -23.63
C PHE A 186 4.77 8.46 -23.58
N LEU A 187 4.45 7.65 -22.55
CA LEU A 187 5.02 6.30 -22.41
C LEU A 187 4.58 5.38 -23.56
N ILE A 188 3.33 5.46 -23.99
CA ILE A 188 2.81 4.67 -25.09
C ILE A 188 3.48 5.05 -26.41
N ASP A 189 3.55 6.35 -26.73
CA ASP A 189 4.11 6.84 -27.98
C ASP A 189 5.60 6.50 -28.14
N ASN A 190 6.35 6.49 -27.02
CA ASN A 190 7.79 6.24 -27.07
C ASN A 190 8.16 4.74 -26.94
N PHE A 191 7.37 3.92 -26.25
CA PHE A 191 7.82 2.60 -25.87
C PHE A 191 6.94 1.44 -26.35
N LYS A 192 5.70 1.68 -26.76
CA LYS A 192 4.81 0.63 -27.26
C LYS A 192 5.41 -0.12 -28.46
N SER A 193 5.98 0.62 -29.42
CA SER A 193 6.63 0.04 -30.61
C SER A 193 7.88 -0.78 -30.28
N GLN A 194 8.46 -0.58 -29.10
CA GLN A 194 9.61 -1.31 -28.57
C GLN A 194 9.20 -2.55 -27.74
N GLY A 195 7.90 -2.84 -27.60
CA GLY A 195 7.40 -3.98 -26.84
C GLY A 195 7.40 -3.79 -25.31
N VAL A 196 7.59 -2.56 -24.81
CA VAL A 196 7.58 -2.27 -23.37
C VAL A 196 6.15 -2.22 -22.85
N ASN A 197 5.87 -3.02 -21.81
CA ASN A 197 4.58 -3.06 -21.13
C ASN A 197 4.47 -1.93 -20.11
N ILE A 198 3.28 -1.31 -20.01
CA ILE A 198 2.99 -0.30 -19.01
C ILE A 198 2.05 -0.88 -17.96
N SER A 199 2.49 -0.89 -16.69
CA SER A 199 1.73 -1.38 -15.55
C SER A 199 1.24 -0.23 -14.69
N LEU A 200 -0.05 -0.23 -14.37
CA LEU A 200 -0.72 0.78 -13.56
C LEU A 200 -1.27 0.13 -12.28
N PRO A 201 -0.44 -0.05 -11.25
CA PRO A 201 -0.94 -0.49 -9.97
C PRO A 201 -1.77 0.62 -9.30
N SER A 202 -2.63 0.23 -8.37
CA SER A 202 -3.39 1.16 -7.52
C SER A 202 -4.39 2.06 -8.27
N LEU A 203 -4.97 1.56 -9.36
CA LEU A 203 -6.11 2.22 -10.01
C LEU A 203 -7.35 2.15 -9.14
N ARG A 204 -8.03 3.28 -9.03
CA ARG A 204 -9.36 3.34 -8.40
C ARG A 204 -10.43 3.08 -9.45
N ILE A 205 -11.50 2.41 -9.03
CA ILE A 205 -12.60 2.06 -9.94
C ILE A 205 -13.42 3.27 -10.39
N ASP A 206 -13.53 4.30 -9.55
CA ASP A 206 -14.24 5.57 -9.83
C ASP A 206 -13.47 6.49 -10.80
N ALA A 207 -12.17 6.30 -10.95
CA ALA A 207 -11.32 7.03 -11.89
C ALA A 207 -10.94 6.18 -13.12
N PHE A 208 -11.65 5.09 -13.35
CA PHE A 208 -11.43 4.23 -14.50
C PHE A 208 -11.93 4.90 -15.78
N SER A 209 -11.01 5.24 -16.68
CA SER A 209 -11.33 5.79 -18.00
C SER A 209 -11.04 4.76 -19.08
N LEU A 210 -12.04 4.52 -19.95
CA LEU A 210 -11.86 3.64 -21.12
C LEU A 210 -10.77 4.16 -22.06
N ASP A 211 -10.65 5.47 -22.23
CA ASP A 211 -9.68 6.06 -23.14
C ASP A 211 -8.25 5.80 -22.66
N VAL A 212 -7.99 5.97 -21.36
CA VAL A 212 -6.70 5.63 -20.74
C VAL A 212 -6.42 4.15 -20.88
N MET A 213 -7.40 3.31 -20.59
CA MET A 213 -7.21 1.86 -20.62
C MET A 213 -7.11 1.31 -22.05
N ASN A 214 -7.84 1.84 -23.02
CA ASN A 214 -7.72 1.43 -24.42
C ASN A 214 -6.31 1.74 -24.95
N LYS A 215 -5.71 2.86 -24.54
CA LYS A 215 -4.34 3.20 -24.91
C LYS A 215 -3.30 2.19 -24.33
N VAL A 216 -3.52 1.71 -23.10
CA VAL A 216 -2.62 0.76 -22.41
C VAL A 216 -2.85 -0.70 -22.83
N GLN A 217 -4.04 -1.04 -23.38
CA GLN A 217 -4.55 -2.40 -23.54
C GLN A 217 -3.92 -3.28 -24.61
N ASP A 218 -3.26 -2.72 -25.59
CA ASP A 218 -2.81 -3.51 -26.76
C ASP A 218 -1.75 -4.57 -26.43
N ILE A 219 -1.29 -4.65 -25.18
CA ILE A 219 -0.15 -5.50 -24.85
C ILE A 219 -0.52 -6.78 -24.12
N LYS A 220 -1.45 -6.76 -23.16
CA LYS A 220 -1.98 -7.99 -22.52
C LYS A 220 -3.14 -7.69 -21.58
N LYS A 221 -4.35 -8.19 -21.84
CA LYS A 221 -5.49 -8.08 -20.93
C LYS A 221 -5.29 -8.98 -19.71
N SER A 222 -4.71 -8.41 -18.64
CA SER A 222 -4.61 -9.05 -17.34
C SER A 222 -5.94 -8.89 -16.56
N SER A 223 -6.05 -9.54 -15.40
CA SER A 223 -7.17 -9.31 -14.48
C SER A 223 -7.12 -7.88 -13.93
N LEU A 224 -8.24 -7.17 -13.95
CA LEU A 224 -8.39 -5.89 -13.26
C LEU A 224 -8.62 -6.13 -11.77
N THR A 225 -7.97 -5.32 -10.95
CA THR A 225 -8.08 -5.40 -9.50
C THR A 225 -8.67 -4.12 -8.95
N PHE A 226 -9.74 -4.24 -8.19
CA PHE A 226 -10.40 -3.14 -7.51
C PHE A 226 -10.55 -3.44 -6.03
N ALA A 227 -10.55 -2.40 -5.22
CA ALA A 227 -10.62 -2.49 -3.77
C ALA A 227 -11.83 -1.71 -3.22
N PRO A 228 -13.07 -2.24 -3.30
CA PRO A 228 -14.21 -1.64 -2.62
C PRO A 228 -14.06 -1.61 -1.09
N GLU A 229 -13.32 -2.56 -0.53
CA GLU A 229 -13.00 -2.78 0.88
C GLU A 229 -14.20 -3.24 1.72
N ALA A 230 -15.44 -2.86 1.38
CA ALA A 230 -16.66 -3.30 2.03
C ALA A 230 -17.79 -3.53 1.02
N GLY A 231 -18.66 -4.50 1.31
CA GLY A 231 -19.77 -4.87 0.43
C GLY A 231 -20.90 -3.85 0.45
N SER A 232 -21.31 -3.40 1.62
CA SER A 232 -22.40 -2.44 1.77
C SER A 232 -21.96 -0.99 1.63
N GLN A 233 -22.87 -0.12 1.15
CA GLN A 233 -22.63 1.32 1.12
C GLN A 233 -22.43 1.89 2.52
N ARG A 234 -23.18 1.38 3.50
CA ARG A 234 -23.05 1.76 4.91
C ARG A 234 -21.60 1.57 5.39
N MET A 235 -21.02 0.41 5.16
CA MET A 235 -19.63 0.13 5.58
C MET A 235 -18.61 0.91 4.78
N ARG A 236 -18.81 1.12 3.47
CA ARG A 236 -17.95 2.02 2.69
C ARG A 236 -17.93 3.44 3.26
N ASN A 237 -19.07 3.93 3.75
CA ASN A 237 -19.16 5.23 4.44
C ASN A 237 -18.47 5.20 5.80
N VAL A 238 -18.64 4.13 6.59
CA VAL A 238 -17.96 3.96 7.90
C VAL A 238 -16.44 4.00 7.74
N ILE A 239 -15.90 3.32 6.74
CA ILE A 239 -14.45 3.31 6.47
C ILE A 239 -13.96 4.53 5.69
N ASN A 240 -14.84 5.44 5.30
CA ASN A 240 -14.56 6.62 4.48
C ASN A 240 -13.87 6.25 3.14
N LYS A 241 -14.38 5.22 2.45
CA LYS A 241 -13.80 4.78 1.17
C LYS A 241 -14.11 5.75 0.02
N GLY A 242 -15.22 6.50 0.12
CA GLY A 242 -15.65 7.46 -0.90
C GLY A 242 -15.97 6.81 -2.26
N LEU A 243 -16.58 5.61 -2.23
CA LEU A 243 -17.06 4.87 -3.41
C LEU A 243 -18.53 4.52 -3.24
N THR A 244 -19.33 4.79 -4.25
CA THR A 244 -20.71 4.32 -4.32
C THR A 244 -20.78 2.96 -5.01
N GLU A 245 -21.90 2.26 -4.87
CA GLU A 245 -22.17 1.04 -5.65
C GLU A 245 -22.25 1.36 -7.14
N GLU A 246 -22.83 2.51 -7.48
CA GLU A 246 -22.94 2.98 -8.86
C GLU A 246 -21.56 3.17 -9.50
N ASP A 247 -20.61 3.82 -8.80
CA ASP A 247 -19.22 3.97 -9.28
C ASP A 247 -18.58 2.61 -9.55
N ILE A 248 -18.81 1.63 -8.66
CA ILE A 248 -18.24 0.29 -8.78
C ILE A 248 -18.84 -0.45 -9.98
N LEU A 249 -20.16 -0.40 -10.16
CA LEU A 249 -20.83 -1.05 -11.26
C LEU A 249 -20.51 -0.37 -12.60
N HIS A 250 -20.40 0.96 -12.61
CA HIS A 250 -20.01 1.73 -13.79
C HIS A 250 -18.57 1.38 -14.22
N GLY A 251 -17.60 1.46 -13.30
CA GLY A 251 -16.20 1.14 -13.62
C GLY A 251 -16.01 -0.31 -14.06
N ALA A 252 -16.69 -1.28 -13.41
CA ALA A 252 -16.68 -2.67 -13.84
C ALA A 252 -17.33 -2.85 -15.22
N GLY A 253 -18.44 -2.12 -15.50
CA GLY A 253 -19.10 -2.11 -16.80
C GLY A 253 -18.19 -1.61 -17.91
N LEU A 254 -17.52 -0.48 -17.72
CA LEU A 254 -16.53 0.05 -18.65
C LEU A 254 -15.41 -0.97 -18.94
N ALA A 255 -14.93 -1.67 -17.91
CA ALA A 255 -13.94 -2.71 -18.09
C ALA A 255 -14.46 -3.85 -18.99
N PHE A 256 -15.68 -4.30 -18.77
CA PHE A 256 -16.31 -5.35 -19.57
C PHE A 256 -16.56 -4.92 -21.02
N ASP A 257 -17.03 -3.69 -21.22
CA ASP A 257 -17.22 -3.10 -22.55
C ASP A 257 -15.87 -2.97 -23.29
N GLY A 258 -14.79 -2.70 -22.56
CA GLY A 258 -13.41 -2.77 -23.04
C GLY A 258 -12.88 -4.19 -23.27
N GLY A 259 -13.67 -5.25 -23.03
CA GLY A 259 -13.36 -6.65 -23.35
C GLY A 259 -12.65 -7.42 -22.24
N TRP A 260 -12.54 -6.87 -21.02
CA TRP A 260 -12.13 -7.68 -19.86
C TRP A 260 -13.24 -8.65 -19.46
N GLN A 261 -12.84 -9.76 -18.88
CA GLN A 261 -13.76 -10.78 -18.36
C GLN A 261 -13.39 -11.21 -16.94
N LYS A 262 -12.21 -10.74 -16.44
CA LYS A 262 -11.68 -11.12 -15.13
C LYS A 262 -11.53 -9.89 -14.26
N VAL A 263 -12.21 -9.92 -13.11
CA VAL A 263 -12.13 -8.86 -12.09
C VAL A 263 -11.79 -9.48 -10.76
N LYS A 264 -10.84 -8.88 -10.04
CA LYS A 264 -10.50 -9.21 -8.66
C LYS A 264 -10.96 -8.10 -7.74
N LEU A 265 -11.69 -8.46 -6.70
CA LEU A 265 -12.24 -7.54 -5.72
C LEU A 265 -11.62 -7.81 -4.36
N TYR A 266 -11.08 -6.76 -3.74
CA TYR A 266 -10.57 -6.82 -2.37
C TYR A 266 -11.56 -6.25 -1.38
N PHE A 267 -11.73 -6.96 -0.25
CA PHE A 267 -12.56 -6.57 0.88
C PHE A 267 -11.85 -6.85 2.19
N MET A 268 -12.31 -6.22 3.27
CA MET A 268 -11.89 -6.51 4.64
C MET A 268 -13.06 -7.05 5.46
N LEU A 269 -12.77 -7.98 6.36
CA LEU A 269 -13.69 -8.50 7.37
C LEU A 269 -13.21 -8.12 8.77
N GLY A 270 -14.13 -7.95 9.70
CA GLY A 270 -13.85 -7.53 11.07
C GLY A 270 -13.71 -6.02 11.23
N LEU A 271 -14.24 -5.24 10.27
CA LEU A 271 -14.26 -3.79 10.35
C LEU A 271 -15.10 -3.29 11.54
N PRO A 272 -14.75 -2.13 12.15
CA PRO A 272 -15.54 -1.54 13.23
C PRO A 272 -17.01 -1.37 12.87
N GLY A 273 -17.90 -1.96 13.66
CA GLY A 273 -19.35 -1.90 13.45
C GLY A 273 -19.89 -2.70 12.28
N GLU A 274 -19.13 -3.67 11.74
CA GLU A 274 -19.55 -4.59 10.68
C GLU A 274 -20.64 -5.55 11.19
N THR A 275 -21.72 -5.70 10.43
CA THR A 275 -22.84 -6.61 10.70
C THR A 275 -22.84 -7.79 9.73
N ILE A 276 -23.73 -8.77 9.97
CA ILE A 276 -23.92 -9.92 9.08
C ILE A 276 -24.38 -9.46 7.69
N GLU A 277 -25.26 -8.49 7.64
CA GLU A 277 -25.78 -7.90 6.38
C GLU A 277 -24.67 -7.25 5.57
N ASP A 278 -23.71 -6.58 6.22
CA ASP A 278 -22.56 -5.98 5.53
C ASP A 278 -21.66 -7.05 4.90
N MET A 279 -21.46 -8.17 5.59
CA MET A 279 -20.69 -9.31 5.07
C MET A 279 -21.41 -9.98 3.90
N GLN A 280 -22.75 -10.14 3.98
CA GLN A 280 -23.56 -10.70 2.90
C GLN A 280 -23.63 -9.78 1.68
N ALA A 281 -23.52 -8.48 1.86
CA ALA A 281 -23.45 -7.50 0.77
C ALA A 281 -22.16 -7.66 -0.08
N ILE A 282 -21.10 -8.31 0.39
CA ILE A 282 -19.89 -8.58 -0.39
C ILE A 282 -20.20 -9.45 -1.62
N PRO A 283 -20.77 -10.67 -1.49
CA PRO A 283 -21.13 -11.46 -2.66
C PRO A 283 -22.31 -10.90 -3.44
N GLU A 284 -23.19 -10.10 -2.84
CA GLU A 284 -24.26 -9.39 -3.56
C GLU A 284 -23.68 -8.37 -4.54
N LEU A 285 -22.73 -7.55 -4.11
CA LEU A 285 -22.01 -6.61 -4.98
C LEU A 285 -21.31 -7.35 -6.13
N ALA A 286 -20.61 -8.45 -5.83
CA ALA A 286 -19.98 -9.27 -6.86
C ALA A 286 -21.00 -9.87 -7.85
N ASN A 287 -22.19 -10.27 -7.36
CA ASN A 287 -23.27 -10.76 -8.19
C ASN A 287 -23.84 -9.66 -9.11
N ASN A 288 -23.96 -8.42 -8.61
CA ASN A 288 -24.41 -7.28 -9.40
C ASN A 288 -23.39 -6.94 -10.50
N ILE A 289 -22.09 -7.02 -10.20
CA ILE A 289 -21.03 -6.91 -11.21
C ILE A 289 -21.15 -8.04 -12.27
N ALA A 290 -21.39 -9.29 -11.85
CA ALA A 290 -21.58 -10.40 -12.78
C ALA A 290 -22.83 -10.19 -13.66
N LYS A 291 -23.93 -9.68 -13.10
CA LYS A 291 -25.14 -9.34 -13.88
C LYS A 291 -24.79 -8.34 -14.98
N ARG A 292 -24.05 -7.25 -14.64
CA ARG A 292 -23.63 -6.23 -15.62
C ARG A 292 -22.83 -6.84 -16.79
N TYR A 293 -21.96 -7.83 -16.52
CA TYR A 293 -21.27 -8.57 -17.58
C TYR A 293 -22.26 -9.34 -18.48
N TYR A 294 -23.24 -9.99 -17.89
CA TYR A 294 -24.19 -10.82 -18.63
C TYR A 294 -25.30 -10.02 -19.37
N GLU A 295 -25.37 -8.70 -19.20
CA GLU A 295 -26.15 -7.79 -20.04
C GLU A 295 -25.54 -7.66 -21.45
N ILE A 296 -24.23 -7.83 -21.61
CA ILE A 296 -23.57 -7.84 -22.91
C ILE A 296 -24.14 -9.01 -23.75
N PRO A 297 -24.51 -8.80 -25.01
CA PRO A 297 -25.01 -9.86 -25.89
C PRO A 297 -24.01 -11.05 -25.99
N LYS A 298 -24.52 -12.28 -25.98
CA LYS A 298 -23.69 -13.48 -25.92
C LYS A 298 -22.65 -13.57 -27.04
N ASN A 299 -22.96 -13.08 -28.23
CA ASN A 299 -22.07 -13.04 -29.39
C ASN A 299 -20.96 -11.97 -29.30
N GLN A 300 -21.06 -11.04 -28.36
CA GLN A 300 -20.07 -9.98 -28.09
C GLN A 300 -19.21 -10.26 -26.86
N ARG A 301 -19.49 -11.33 -26.11
CA ARG A 301 -18.73 -11.70 -24.90
C ARG A 301 -17.45 -12.45 -25.26
N ASN A 302 -16.35 -12.07 -24.64
CA ASN A 302 -15.05 -12.76 -24.76
C ASN A 302 -14.92 -13.98 -23.83
N GLY A 303 -16.02 -14.73 -23.59
CA GLY A 303 -16.02 -15.91 -22.75
C GLY A 303 -16.87 -15.77 -21.48
N LYS A 304 -16.46 -16.40 -20.37
CA LYS A 304 -17.21 -16.40 -19.10
C LYS A 304 -16.67 -15.33 -18.17
N CYS A 305 -17.58 -14.62 -17.48
CA CYS A 305 -17.22 -13.73 -16.38
C CYS A 305 -16.49 -14.51 -15.27
N GLN A 306 -15.40 -13.95 -14.75
CA GLN A 306 -14.65 -14.48 -13.63
C GLN A 306 -14.41 -13.37 -12.60
N ILE A 307 -15.06 -13.48 -11.45
CA ILE A 307 -14.89 -12.54 -10.34
C ILE A 307 -14.20 -13.27 -9.19
N THR A 308 -13.03 -12.78 -8.80
CA THR A 308 -12.35 -13.27 -7.61
C THR A 308 -12.62 -12.32 -6.46
N ILE A 309 -13.34 -12.79 -5.45
CA ILE A 309 -13.55 -12.11 -4.18
C ILE A 309 -12.39 -12.52 -3.26
N SER A 310 -11.62 -11.56 -2.78
CA SER A 310 -10.50 -11.79 -1.86
C SER A 310 -10.71 -10.95 -0.61
N THR A 311 -10.85 -11.60 0.55
CA THR A 311 -10.96 -10.88 1.82
C THR A 311 -9.68 -10.99 2.63
N SER A 312 -9.26 -9.86 3.19
CA SER A 312 -8.29 -9.77 4.28
C SER A 312 -9.03 -9.52 5.58
N PHE A 313 -8.33 -9.60 6.71
CA PHE A 313 -8.90 -9.31 8.01
C PHE A 313 -8.39 -7.97 8.53
N PHE A 314 -9.27 -7.24 9.21
CA PHE A 314 -8.96 -5.92 9.72
C PHE A 314 -7.92 -5.98 10.85
N VAL A 315 -6.86 -5.19 10.70
CA VAL A 315 -5.87 -4.92 11.76
C VAL A 315 -5.96 -3.43 12.11
N PRO A 316 -6.20 -3.07 13.39
CA PRO A 316 -6.24 -1.69 13.83
C PRO A 316 -4.83 -1.09 13.88
N LYS A 317 -4.36 -0.61 12.73
CA LYS A 317 -2.99 -0.09 12.54
C LYS A 317 -2.76 1.20 13.34
N PRO A 318 -1.58 1.40 13.94
CA PRO A 318 -1.20 2.67 14.57
C PRO A 318 -1.33 3.86 13.60
N PHE A 319 -1.57 5.04 14.15
CA PHE A 319 -1.72 6.32 13.44
C PHE A 319 -2.96 6.41 12.53
N THR A 320 -3.84 5.42 12.53
CA THR A 320 -5.11 5.47 11.80
C THR A 320 -6.25 5.88 12.71
N PRO A 321 -7.35 6.47 12.18
CA PRO A 321 -8.56 6.71 12.96
C PRO A 321 -9.11 5.45 13.65
N PHE A 322 -8.88 4.27 13.07
CA PHE A 322 -9.33 2.99 13.62
C PHE A 322 -8.35 2.33 14.59
N GLN A 323 -7.24 2.96 14.93
CA GLN A 323 -6.22 2.37 15.82
C GLN A 323 -6.72 1.98 17.22
N TRP A 324 -7.82 2.59 17.70
CA TRP A 324 -8.36 2.36 19.03
C TRP A 324 -9.46 1.28 19.09
N TYR A 325 -9.82 0.72 17.92
CA TYR A 325 -10.81 -0.37 17.88
C TYR A 325 -10.17 -1.71 18.23
N PRO A 326 -10.95 -2.63 18.81
CA PRO A 326 -10.48 -3.99 19.07
C PRO A 326 -10.25 -4.75 17.77
N MET A 327 -9.31 -5.67 17.78
CA MET A 327 -9.10 -6.65 16.73
C MET A 327 -9.91 -7.91 17.02
N CYS A 328 -10.48 -8.52 16.00
CA CYS A 328 -11.20 -9.78 16.13
C CYS A 328 -10.24 -10.94 16.51
N THR A 329 -10.80 -11.97 17.17
CA THR A 329 -10.10 -13.24 17.41
C THR A 329 -10.00 -14.07 16.13
N LYS A 330 -9.18 -15.12 16.15
CA LYS A 330 -9.08 -16.08 15.05
C LYS A 330 -10.45 -16.69 14.70
N ASP A 331 -11.19 -17.11 15.71
CA ASP A 331 -12.49 -17.75 15.52
C ASP A 331 -13.53 -16.78 14.95
N ASP A 332 -13.50 -15.51 15.38
CA ASP A 332 -14.33 -14.45 14.80
C ASP A 332 -14.00 -14.23 13.31
N PHE A 333 -12.72 -14.18 12.93
CA PHE A 333 -12.31 -14.03 11.54
C PHE A 333 -12.78 -15.21 10.68
N LEU A 334 -12.56 -16.42 11.14
CA LEU A 334 -12.98 -17.63 10.43
C LEU A 334 -14.49 -17.74 10.34
N GLY A 335 -15.22 -17.36 11.40
CA GLY A 335 -16.68 -17.28 11.40
C GLY A 335 -17.20 -16.30 10.34
N ARG A 336 -16.61 -15.11 10.27
CA ARG A 336 -16.94 -14.08 9.25
C ARG A 336 -16.67 -14.56 7.83
N ALA A 337 -15.50 -15.17 7.59
CA ALA A 337 -15.17 -15.75 6.28
C ALA A 337 -16.16 -16.84 5.87
N LYS A 338 -16.63 -17.67 6.83
CA LYS A 338 -17.64 -18.69 6.59
C LYS A 338 -18.99 -18.09 6.19
N ILE A 339 -19.43 -17.00 6.85
CA ILE A 339 -20.66 -16.28 6.49
C ILE A 339 -20.60 -15.80 5.04
N VAL A 340 -19.48 -15.15 4.64
CA VAL A 340 -19.30 -14.71 3.25
C VAL A 340 -19.30 -15.88 2.28
N ASN A 341 -18.63 -16.98 2.62
CA ASN A 341 -18.57 -18.18 1.77
C ASN A 341 -19.96 -18.81 1.52
N GLU A 342 -20.78 -18.90 2.57
CA GLU A 342 -22.17 -19.39 2.41
C GLU A 342 -23.01 -18.41 1.58
N ALA A 343 -22.86 -17.11 1.78
CA ALA A 343 -23.54 -16.10 0.99
C ALA A 343 -23.11 -16.12 -0.50
N VAL A 344 -21.85 -16.42 -0.82
CA VAL A 344 -21.38 -16.65 -2.22
C VAL A 344 -22.12 -17.84 -2.85
N LYS A 345 -22.26 -18.95 -2.10
CA LYS A 345 -22.95 -20.15 -2.61
C LYS A 345 -24.43 -19.89 -2.93
N ALA A 346 -25.05 -18.95 -2.22
CA ALA A 346 -26.46 -18.57 -2.43
C ALA A 346 -26.67 -17.64 -3.64
N GLN A 347 -25.62 -17.04 -4.24
CA GLN A 347 -25.77 -16.11 -5.34
C GLN A 347 -26.15 -16.79 -6.67
N LEU A 348 -26.95 -16.09 -7.48
CA LEU A 348 -27.38 -16.56 -8.80
C LEU A 348 -26.19 -16.86 -9.72
N ASN A 349 -25.23 -15.95 -9.75
CA ASN A 349 -24.05 -16.06 -10.62
C ASN A 349 -22.85 -16.69 -9.91
N ARG A 350 -23.06 -17.55 -8.91
CA ARG A 350 -21.99 -18.19 -8.12
C ARG A 350 -20.93 -18.90 -8.96
N LYS A 351 -21.29 -19.41 -10.15
CA LYS A 351 -20.34 -20.09 -11.07
C LYS A 351 -19.32 -19.13 -11.68
N SER A 352 -19.57 -17.83 -11.63
CA SER A 352 -18.67 -16.76 -12.05
C SER A 352 -17.77 -16.27 -10.90
N MET A 353 -17.98 -16.74 -9.67
CA MET A 353 -17.31 -16.24 -8.48
C MET A 353 -16.34 -17.28 -7.91
N LYS A 354 -15.19 -16.80 -7.48
CA LYS A 354 -14.24 -17.54 -6.64
C LYS A 354 -14.01 -16.73 -5.39
N TYR A 355 -14.12 -17.35 -4.21
CA TYR A 355 -13.87 -16.71 -2.93
C TYR A 355 -12.60 -17.25 -2.28
N ASN A 356 -11.74 -16.35 -1.82
CA ASN A 356 -10.55 -16.65 -1.05
C ASN A 356 -10.44 -15.67 0.12
N TRP A 357 -9.82 -16.09 1.22
CA TRP A 357 -9.47 -15.22 2.36
C TRP A 357 -8.04 -15.46 2.81
N HIS A 358 -7.47 -14.48 3.50
CA HIS A 358 -6.15 -14.56 4.09
C HIS A 358 -6.17 -15.48 5.32
N GLU A 359 -5.01 -16.00 5.67
CA GLU A 359 -4.87 -16.80 6.88
C GLU A 359 -5.03 -15.95 8.14
N ALA A 360 -5.90 -16.38 9.07
CA ALA A 360 -6.18 -15.65 10.29
C ALA A 360 -4.97 -15.57 11.22
N ASP A 361 -4.15 -16.63 11.30
CA ASP A 361 -2.94 -16.66 12.13
C ASP A 361 -1.91 -15.62 11.69
N VAL A 362 -1.71 -15.46 10.38
CA VAL A 362 -0.82 -14.42 9.82
C VAL A 362 -1.33 -13.02 10.21
N THR A 363 -2.65 -12.82 10.13
CA THR A 363 -3.26 -11.53 10.53
C THR A 363 -3.09 -11.25 12.03
N LEU A 364 -3.20 -12.27 12.89
CA LEU A 364 -2.97 -12.10 14.33
C LEU A 364 -1.53 -11.69 14.62
N ILE A 365 -0.55 -12.35 13.99
CA ILE A 365 0.87 -12.00 14.13
C ILE A 365 1.10 -10.57 13.62
N GLU A 366 0.52 -10.20 12.48
CA GLU A 366 0.57 -8.83 11.96
C GLU A 366 0.03 -7.82 12.99
N GLY A 367 -1.09 -8.13 13.64
CA GLY A 367 -1.70 -7.29 14.69
C GLY A 367 -0.79 -7.13 15.90
N VAL A 368 -0.18 -8.22 16.37
CA VAL A 368 0.78 -8.22 17.50
C VAL A 368 1.99 -7.35 17.17
N LEU A 369 2.61 -7.54 16.02
CA LEU A 369 3.79 -6.75 15.60
C LEU A 369 3.43 -5.28 15.31
N ALA A 370 2.28 -5.02 14.71
CA ALA A 370 1.86 -3.65 14.39
C ALA A 370 1.58 -2.80 15.63
N ARG A 371 1.14 -3.40 16.75
CA ARG A 371 0.68 -2.72 17.96
C ARG A 371 1.49 -3.04 19.21
N GLY A 372 2.39 -3.97 19.13
CA GLY A 372 3.21 -4.40 20.24
C GLY A 372 4.28 -3.39 20.64
N ASP A 373 4.96 -3.70 21.73
CA ASP A 373 6.06 -2.91 22.27
C ASP A 373 7.31 -3.77 22.43
N ARG A 374 8.37 -3.21 23.04
CA ARG A 374 9.68 -3.87 23.18
C ARG A 374 9.69 -5.17 23.97
N ARG A 375 8.61 -5.52 24.66
CA ARG A 375 8.49 -6.84 25.31
C ARG A 375 8.33 -7.98 24.31
N LEU A 376 8.15 -7.67 23.01
CA LEU A 376 8.13 -8.65 21.92
C LEU A 376 9.50 -8.92 21.30
N SER A 377 10.49 -8.08 21.60
CA SER A 377 11.89 -8.19 21.09
C SER A 377 12.63 -9.42 21.60
#